data_aa1248143d79d3485feb483ddf44b21a
#
_entry.id   aa1248143d79d3485feb483ddf44b21a
#
_cell.length_a   1.000
_cell.length_b   1.000
_cell.length_c   1.000
_cell.angle_alpha   90.00
_cell.angle_beta   90.00
_cell.angle_gamma   90.00
#
_symmetry.space_group_name_H-M   'P 1'
#
loop_
_entity.id
_entity.type
_entity.pdbx_description
1 polymer ?
#
loop_
_entity_poly.entity_id
_entity_poly.type
_entity_poly.pdbx_seq_one_letter_code
_entity_poly.pdbx_strand_id
1 'polypeptide(L)'
;MEKMTKEQLANMFDHTLLKPFATKEDFQRLCEDSKKYGFKMVAVNSAPVALCKEYLKGSGVHVGAAVSFPLGQTTIECKVFETKDAIANGADEIDYVINVAELKNKNY
;
A
#
# COMPACT_ATOMS: atom_id res chain seq x y z
N MET A 1 -6.48 29.72 8.69
CA MET A 1 -5.98 28.38 8.35
C MET A 1 -4.47 28.46 8.11
N GLU A 2 -3.71 27.69 8.85
CA GLU A 2 -2.27 27.65 8.67
C GLU A 2 -1.91 26.99 7.33
N LYS A 3 -0.91 27.57 6.66
CA LYS A 3 -0.43 27.00 5.42
C LYS A 3 0.50 25.81 5.70
N MET A 4 0.24 24.72 5.02
CA MET A 4 1.06 23.53 5.06
C MET A 4 2.35 23.76 4.25
N THR A 5 3.48 23.28 4.73
CA THR A 5 4.73 23.28 3.94
C THR A 5 4.65 22.18 2.88
N LYS A 6 5.54 22.25 1.88
CA LYS A 6 5.65 21.18 0.87
C LYS A 6 5.99 19.85 1.52
N GLU A 7 6.86 19.85 2.51
CA GLU A 7 7.29 18.67 3.24
C GLU A 7 6.15 18.07 4.04
N GLN A 8 5.33 18.89 4.70
CA GLN A 8 4.15 18.44 5.43
C GLN A 8 3.13 17.82 4.47
N LEU A 9 2.92 18.46 3.32
CA LEU A 9 1.99 17.94 2.30
C LEU A 9 2.49 16.61 1.72
N ALA A 10 3.78 16.53 1.38
CA ALA A 10 4.38 15.31 0.84
C ALA A 10 4.21 14.13 1.81
N ASN A 11 4.36 14.37 3.12
CA ASN A 11 4.19 13.34 4.14
C ASN A 11 2.74 12.87 4.33
N MET A 12 1.81 13.38 3.54
CA MET A 12 0.42 12.91 3.49
C MET A 12 0.11 12.09 2.25
N PHE A 13 1.07 11.93 1.32
CA PHE A 13 0.86 11.22 0.07
C PHE A 13 1.25 9.75 0.17
N ASP A 14 0.41 8.92 -0.44
CA ASP A 14 0.67 7.51 -0.69
C ASP A 14 1.07 7.35 -2.15
N HIS A 15 2.38 7.23 -2.40
CA HIS A 15 2.88 7.05 -3.77
C HIS A 15 2.55 5.63 -4.23
N THR A 16 1.70 5.51 -5.23
CA THR A 16 0.97 4.27 -5.54
C THR A 16 1.43 3.64 -6.86
N LEU A 17 1.66 2.33 -6.84
CA LEU A 17 1.95 1.53 -8.04
C LEU A 17 1.24 0.18 -7.92
N LEU A 18 0.12 0.06 -8.64
CA LEU A 18 -0.76 -1.12 -8.59
C LEU A 18 -0.88 -1.81 -9.95
N LYS A 19 -0.08 -1.39 -10.94
CA LYS A 19 -0.12 -1.96 -12.28
C LYS A 19 0.37 -3.40 -12.26
N PRO A 20 -0.38 -4.36 -12.82
CA PRO A 20 -0.01 -5.78 -12.77
C PRO A 20 1.27 -6.12 -13.54
N PHE A 21 1.72 -5.24 -14.40
CA PHE A 21 2.93 -5.42 -15.20
C PHE A 21 4.14 -4.63 -14.67
N ALA A 22 4.04 -4.04 -13.47
CA ALA A 22 5.14 -3.28 -12.87
C ALA A 22 6.34 -4.18 -12.60
N THR A 23 7.51 -3.72 -13.00
CA THR A 23 8.77 -4.46 -12.87
C THR A 23 9.49 -4.12 -11.57
N LYS A 24 10.53 -4.89 -11.26
CA LYS A 24 11.39 -4.62 -10.11
C LYS A 24 11.98 -3.21 -10.15
N GLU A 25 12.38 -2.75 -11.32
CA GLU A 25 12.93 -1.41 -11.55
C GLU A 25 11.87 -0.33 -11.29
N ASP A 26 10.62 -0.59 -11.65
CA ASP A 26 9.52 0.34 -11.38
C ASP A 26 9.30 0.50 -9.88
N PHE A 27 9.33 -0.58 -9.10
CA PHE A 27 9.22 -0.52 -7.65
C PHE A 27 10.43 0.16 -7.00
N GLN A 28 11.62 -0.07 -7.53
CA GLN A 28 12.82 0.63 -7.05
C GLN A 28 12.68 2.14 -7.23
N ARG A 29 12.24 2.58 -8.41
CA ARG A 29 12.01 4.00 -8.70
C ARG A 29 10.94 4.60 -7.79
N LEU A 30 9.84 3.87 -7.58
CA LEU A 30 8.78 4.26 -6.65
C LEU A 30 9.34 4.55 -5.25
N CYS A 31 10.16 3.64 -4.75
CA CYS A 31 10.74 3.76 -3.41
C CYS A 31 11.78 4.88 -3.33
N GLU A 32 12.61 5.02 -4.36
CA GLU A 32 13.61 6.10 -4.42
C GLU A 32 12.94 7.47 -4.44
N ASP A 33 11.88 7.66 -5.23
CA ASP A 33 11.11 8.89 -5.27
C ASP A 33 10.46 9.18 -3.91
N SER A 34 9.93 8.15 -3.27
CA SER A 34 9.26 8.31 -1.97
C SER A 34 10.23 8.73 -0.87
N LYS A 35 11.45 8.20 -0.89
CA LYS A 35 12.52 8.65 0.02
C LYS A 35 12.93 10.08 -0.28
N LYS A 36 13.11 10.40 -1.56
CA LYS A 36 13.59 11.72 -2.00
C LYS A 36 12.62 12.83 -1.61
N TYR A 37 11.33 12.61 -1.81
CA TYR A 37 10.31 13.63 -1.57
C TYR A 37 9.65 13.54 -0.19
N GLY A 38 9.99 12.54 0.61
CA GLY A 38 9.42 12.37 1.94
C GLY A 38 7.94 12.02 1.94
N PHE A 39 7.49 11.19 1.00
CA PHE A 39 6.12 10.71 0.99
C PHE A 39 5.83 9.83 2.21
N LYS A 40 4.56 9.79 2.63
CA LYS A 40 4.16 9.03 3.82
C LYS A 40 4.39 7.54 3.63
N MET A 41 3.97 7.01 2.50
CA MET A 41 4.11 5.58 2.21
C MET A 41 4.10 5.31 0.71
N VAL A 42 4.52 4.11 0.34
CA VAL A 42 4.24 3.53 -0.96
C VAL A 42 3.03 2.61 -0.81
N ALA A 43 2.12 2.63 -1.80
CA ALA A 43 0.95 1.75 -1.83
C ALA A 43 1.11 0.76 -2.97
N VAL A 44 1.19 -0.52 -2.65
CA VAL A 44 1.47 -1.60 -3.61
C VAL A 44 0.56 -2.80 -3.34
N ASN A 45 0.52 -3.74 -4.28
CA ASN A 45 -0.11 -5.05 -4.04
C ASN A 45 0.72 -5.87 -3.06
N SER A 46 0.21 -6.98 -2.58
CA SER A 46 0.87 -7.79 -1.54
C SER A 46 2.21 -8.40 -2.00
N ALA A 47 2.33 -8.78 -3.27
CA ALA A 47 3.51 -9.46 -3.77
C ALA A 47 4.82 -8.65 -3.63
N PRO A 48 4.87 -7.34 -3.97
CA PRO A 48 6.12 -6.57 -3.87
C PRO A 48 6.41 -5.97 -2.50
N VAL A 49 5.62 -6.28 -1.47
CA VAL A 49 5.77 -5.67 -0.13
C VAL A 49 7.19 -5.86 0.43
N ALA A 50 7.70 -7.10 0.42
CA ALA A 50 9.03 -7.39 0.96
C ALA A 50 10.13 -6.64 0.20
N LEU A 51 10.00 -6.57 -1.12
CA LEU A 51 10.95 -5.84 -1.98
C LEU A 51 10.96 -4.34 -1.66
N CYS A 52 9.77 -3.74 -1.57
CA CYS A 52 9.65 -2.33 -1.24
C CYS A 52 10.16 -2.04 0.18
N LYS A 53 9.88 -2.92 1.13
CA LYS A 53 10.37 -2.78 2.49
C LYS A 53 11.91 -2.75 2.54
N GLU A 54 12.55 -3.59 1.75
CA GLU A 54 14.01 -3.60 1.62
C GLU A 54 14.53 -2.28 1.05
N TYR A 55 13.95 -1.80 -0.05
CA TYR A 55 14.35 -0.53 -0.67
C TYR A 55 14.13 0.68 0.23
N LEU A 56 13.15 0.62 1.12
CA LEU A 56 12.81 1.74 2.01
C LEU A 56 13.46 1.64 3.39
N LYS A 57 14.31 0.65 3.62
CA LYS A 57 14.95 0.40 4.92
C LYS A 57 15.67 1.66 5.43
N GLY A 58 15.36 2.03 6.67
CA GLY A 58 15.96 3.20 7.32
C GLY A 58 15.39 4.54 6.89
N SER A 59 14.40 4.60 6.00
CA SER A 59 13.88 5.86 5.47
C SER A 59 12.69 6.42 6.25
N GLY A 60 12.00 5.60 7.05
CA GLY A 60 10.75 5.99 7.71
C GLY A 60 9.52 6.02 6.79
N VAL A 61 9.68 5.76 5.49
CA VAL A 61 8.55 5.64 4.56
C VAL A 61 7.87 4.31 4.79
N HIS A 62 6.56 4.31 4.95
CA HIS A 62 5.77 3.09 5.19
C HIS A 62 5.53 2.32 3.90
N VAL A 63 5.28 1.03 4.04
CA VAL A 63 4.78 0.18 2.95
C VAL A 63 3.33 -0.17 3.26
N GLY A 64 2.42 0.30 2.42
CA GLY A 64 1.00 -0.06 2.47
C GLY A 64 0.69 -1.14 1.45
N ALA A 65 -0.01 -2.18 1.89
CA ALA A 65 -0.43 -3.28 1.03
C ALA A 65 -1.91 -3.20 0.72
N ALA A 66 -2.26 -3.23 -0.57
CA ALA A 66 -3.63 -3.36 -1.02
C ALA A 66 -4.06 -4.83 -0.90
N VAL A 67 -5.19 -5.06 -0.25
CA VAL A 67 -5.74 -6.39 -0.01
C VAL A 67 -7.07 -6.53 -0.73
N SER A 68 -7.26 -7.65 -1.43
CA SER A 68 -8.47 -7.92 -2.23
C SER A 68 -8.76 -6.81 -3.25
N PHE A 69 -7.72 -6.24 -3.80
CA PHE A 69 -7.83 -5.11 -4.73
C PHE A 69 -7.78 -5.62 -6.19
N PRO A 70 -8.58 -5.06 -7.11
CA PRO A 70 -9.49 -3.92 -6.87
C PRO A 70 -10.93 -4.31 -6.52
N LEU A 71 -11.30 -5.59 -6.58
CA LEU A 71 -12.69 -6.02 -6.58
C LEU A 71 -13.33 -6.12 -5.20
N GLY A 72 -12.56 -6.45 -4.18
CA GLY A 72 -13.08 -6.69 -2.84
C GLY A 72 -13.96 -7.93 -2.72
N GLN A 73 -14.14 -8.68 -3.79
CA GLN A 73 -15.06 -9.81 -3.87
C GLN A 73 -14.33 -11.15 -3.70
N THR A 74 -13.48 -11.22 -2.71
CA THR A 74 -12.87 -12.47 -2.25
C THR A 74 -13.49 -12.87 -0.92
N THR A 75 -13.29 -14.14 -0.53
CA THR A 75 -13.79 -14.61 0.76
C THR A 75 -13.07 -13.90 1.92
N ILE A 76 -13.68 -13.92 3.10
CA ILE A 76 -13.06 -13.37 4.32
C ILE A 76 -11.73 -14.05 4.59
N GLU A 77 -11.68 -15.38 4.44
CA GLU A 77 -10.46 -16.17 4.66
C GLU A 77 -9.33 -15.72 3.73
N CYS A 78 -9.64 -15.44 2.46
CA CYS A 78 -8.64 -14.94 1.51
C CYS A 78 -8.13 -13.56 1.91
N LYS A 79 -9.00 -12.66 2.33
CA LYS A 79 -8.60 -11.32 2.80
C LYS A 79 -7.72 -11.41 4.05
N VAL A 80 -8.09 -12.26 4.98
CA VAL A 80 -7.31 -12.48 6.21
C VAL A 80 -5.93 -13.05 5.88
N PHE A 81 -5.88 -14.04 4.99
CA PHE A 81 -4.60 -14.65 4.58
C PHE A 81 -3.68 -13.61 3.93
N GLU A 82 -4.21 -12.86 2.96
CA GLU A 82 -3.43 -11.84 2.25
C GLU A 82 -2.92 -10.78 3.22
N THR A 83 -3.76 -10.34 4.15
CA THR A 83 -3.37 -9.36 5.18
C THR A 83 -2.25 -9.87 6.06
N LYS A 84 -2.38 -11.10 6.57
CA LYS A 84 -1.33 -11.71 7.42
C LYS A 84 -0.02 -11.89 6.67
N ASP A 85 -0.09 -12.31 5.42
CA ASP A 85 1.09 -12.48 4.58
C ASP A 85 1.77 -11.13 4.32
N ALA A 86 1.01 -10.10 3.98
CA ALA A 86 1.54 -8.76 3.76
C ALA A 86 2.23 -8.21 5.03
N ILE A 87 1.62 -8.38 6.19
CA ILE A 87 2.21 -7.95 7.47
C ILE A 87 3.50 -8.72 7.74
N ALA A 88 3.50 -10.03 7.53
CA ALA A 88 4.70 -10.86 7.72
C ALA A 88 5.85 -10.43 6.80
N ASN A 89 5.54 -9.92 5.61
CA ASN A 89 6.52 -9.42 4.65
C ASN A 89 6.94 -7.97 4.89
N GLY A 90 6.38 -7.31 5.89
CA GLY A 90 6.80 -6.01 6.35
C GLY A 90 5.87 -4.85 6.03
N ALA A 91 4.64 -5.11 5.62
CA ALA A 91 3.65 -4.04 5.44
C ALA A 91 3.39 -3.33 6.77
N ASP A 92 3.43 -2.01 6.73
CA ASP A 92 3.15 -1.15 7.88
C ASP A 92 1.67 -0.77 7.93
N GLU A 93 1.01 -0.75 6.78
CA GLU A 93 -0.40 -0.34 6.64
C GLU A 93 -1.11 -1.28 5.68
N ILE A 94 -2.40 -1.46 5.89
CA ILE A 94 -3.25 -2.34 5.07
C ILE A 94 -4.44 -1.53 4.57
N ASP A 95 -4.64 -1.54 3.26
CA ASP A 95 -5.80 -0.97 2.59
C ASP A 95 -6.60 -2.11 1.97
N TYR A 96 -7.70 -2.50 2.58
CA TYR A 96 -8.53 -3.58 2.02
C TYR A 96 -9.78 -3.05 1.36
N VAL A 97 -10.23 -3.75 0.32
CA VAL A 97 -11.45 -3.40 -0.38
C VAL A 97 -12.61 -4.20 0.22
N ILE A 98 -13.68 -3.50 0.59
CA ILE A 98 -14.88 -4.14 1.11
C ILE A 98 -15.61 -4.92 0.01
N ASN A 99 -16.37 -5.94 0.39
CA ASN A 99 -17.25 -6.61 -0.55
C ASN A 99 -18.52 -5.77 -0.73
N VAL A 100 -18.56 -5.02 -1.82
CA VAL A 100 -19.64 -4.07 -2.10
C VAL A 100 -20.99 -4.80 -2.27
N ALA A 101 -20.98 -6.01 -2.84
CA ALA A 101 -22.21 -6.79 -2.98
C ALA A 101 -22.80 -7.15 -1.61
N GLU A 102 -21.96 -7.58 -0.67
CA GLU A 102 -22.40 -7.89 0.70
C GLU A 102 -22.88 -6.64 1.43
N LEU A 103 -22.24 -5.51 1.21
CA LEU A 103 -22.71 -4.24 1.76
C LEU A 103 -24.12 -3.91 1.23
N LYS A 104 -24.35 -4.08 -0.07
CA LYS A 104 -25.66 -3.84 -0.69
C LYS A 104 -26.72 -4.83 -0.18
N ASN A 105 -26.30 -6.04 0.14
CA ASN A 105 -27.16 -7.05 0.76
C ASN A 105 -27.43 -6.80 2.24
N LYS A 106 -26.84 -5.75 2.81
CA LYS A 106 -26.92 -5.41 4.24
C LYS A 106 -26.34 -6.50 5.15
N ASN A 107 -25.39 -7.25 4.63
CA ASN A 107 -24.70 -8.30 5.37
C ASN A 107 -23.41 -7.70 5.97
N TYR A 108 -23.62 -6.95 7.03
CA TYR A 108 -22.53 -6.28 7.73
C TYR A 108 -21.80 -7.28 8.64
#